data_1fde5139e233ea70d56491a852cd8975
#
_entry.id   1fde5139e233ea70d56491a852cd8975
#
_cell.length_a   1.000
_cell.length_b   1.000
_cell.length_c   1.000
_cell.angle_alpha   90.00
_cell.angle_beta   90.00
_cell.angle_gamma   90.00
#
_symmetry.space_group_name_H-M   'P 1'
#
loop_
_entity.id
_entity.type
_entity.pdbx_description
1 polymer ?
#
loop_
_entity_poly.entity_id
_entity_poly.type
_entity_poly.pdbx_seq_one_letter_code
_entity_poly.pdbx_strand_id
1 'polypeptide(L)'
;MQDELQMHCRRVMRAMLEGKVVPLLGAGANLAGRPPDTPWERGRYLPSGVELAHHLASRFDYPDDGDRPDLLRISEYASVMTGSGPLYEQLHEVFDADYAIGPLHRFLASLPARVAEAGRPRACPMVVTTNYDDAL
;
A
#
# COMPACT_ATOMS: atom_id res chain seq x y z
N MET A 1 10.57 -21.84 -17.16
CA MET A 1 10.24 -20.52 -16.56
C MET A 1 8.81 -20.45 -16.02
N GLN A 2 7.77 -20.73 -16.84
CA GLN A 2 6.37 -20.69 -16.38
C GLN A 2 6.04 -21.75 -15.32
N ASP A 3 6.58 -22.98 -15.46
CA ASP A 3 6.40 -24.08 -14.50
C ASP A 3 7.10 -23.81 -13.16
N GLU A 4 8.27 -23.17 -13.18
CA GLU A 4 9.00 -22.79 -11.98
C GLU A 4 8.23 -21.73 -11.18
N LEU A 5 7.68 -20.72 -11.87
CA LEU A 5 6.85 -19.69 -11.24
C LEU A 5 5.59 -20.30 -10.60
N GLN A 6 4.92 -21.20 -11.31
CA GLN A 6 3.75 -21.89 -10.76
C GLN A 6 4.10 -22.73 -9.54
N MET A 7 5.22 -23.44 -9.56
CA MET A 7 5.68 -24.24 -8.43
C MET A 7 6.03 -23.34 -7.23
N HIS A 8 6.68 -22.21 -7.47
CA HIS A 8 6.95 -21.20 -6.45
C HIS A 8 5.65 -20.66 -5.83
N CYS A 9 4.70 -20.22 -6.65
CA CYS A 9 3.41 -19.73 -6.17
C CYS A 9 2.66 -20.77 -5.32
N ARG A 10 2.67 -22.05 -5.71
CA ARG A 10 2.06 -23.15 -4.94
C ARG A 10 2.73 -23.32 -3.57
N ARG A 11 4.07 -23.20 -3.50
CA ARG A 11 4.80 -23.29 -2.23
C ARG A 11 4.47 -22.13 -1.30
N VAL A 12 4.47 -20.90 -1.84
CA VAL A 12 4.10 -19.70 -1.08
C VAL A 12 2.67 -19.83 -0.56
N MET A 13 1.71 -20.19 -1.42
CA MET A 13 0.31 -20.38 -1.03
C MET A 13 0.17 -21.41 0.09
N ARG A 14 0.84 -22.56 -0.02
CA ARG A 14 0.84 -23.57 1.04
C ARG A 14 1.36 -23.01 2.35
N ALA A 15 2.48 -22.29 2.30
CA ALA A 15 3.08 -21.69 3.50
C ALA A 15 2.17 -20.61 4.12
N MET A 16 1.44 -19.84 3.31
CA MET A 16 0.44 -18.89 3.78
C MET A 16 -0.72 -19.59 4.49
N LEU A 17 -1.27 -20.66 3.90
CA LEU A 17 -2.33 -21.47 4.51
C LEU A 17 -1.86 -22.19 5.79
N GLU A 18 -0.56 -22.43 5.90
CA GLU A 18 0.08 -23.00 7.11
C GLU A 18 0.41 -21.96 8.16
N GLY A 19 0.14 -20.67 7.92
CA GLY A 19 0.48 -19.58 8.84
C GLY A 19 2.00 -19.35 8.99
N LYS A 20 2.79 -19.78 8.01
CA LYS A 20 4.27 -19.68 8.02
C LYS A 20 4.80 -18.45 7.26
N VAL A 21 3.92 -17.67 6.69
CA VAL A 21 4.26 -16.45 5.92
C VAL A 21 3.52 -15.27 6.51
N VAL A 22 4.25 -14.20 6.74
CA VAL A 22 3.68 -12.90 7.12
C VAL A 22 3.90 -11.96 5.93
N PRO A 23 2.85 -11.61 5.16
CA PRO A 23 2.95 -10.61 4.12
C PRO A 23 3.36 -9.24 4.70
N LEU A 24 4.35 -8.61 4.08
CA LEU A 24 4.72 -7.22 4.36
C LEU A 24 4.35 -6.39 3.13
N LEU A 25 3.44 -5.43 3.31
CA LEU A 25 2.96 -4.55 2.25
C LEU A 25 3.60 -3.17 2.36
N GLY A 26 4.11 -2.70 1.25
CA GLY A 26 4.50 -1.30 1.07
C GLY A 26 3.59 -0.61 0.06
N ALA A 27 3.84 0.67 -0.24
CA ALA A 27 3.04 1.49 -1.15
C ALA A 27 2.85 0.89 -2.55
N GLY A 28 3.73 -0.01 -2.99
CA GLY A 28 3.56 -0.76 -4.23
C GLY A 28 2.33 -1.68 -4.26
N ALA A 29 1.80 -2.08 -3.10
CA ALA A 29 0.57 -2.86 -3.01
C ALA A 29 -0.64 -2.12 -3.59
N ASN A 30 -0.66 -0.79 -3.47
CA ASN A 30 -1.70 0.09 -3.97
C ASN A 30 -1.77 0.14 -5.51
N LEU A 31 -0.68 -0.24 -6.17
CA LEU A 31 -0.62 -0.30 -7.64
C LEU A 31 -1.16 -1.62 -8.20
N ALA A 32 -1.41 -2.62 -7.34
CA ALA A 32 -1.93 -3.91 -7.78
C ALA A 32 -3.36 -3.75 -8.33
N GLY A 33 -3.53 -4.01 -9.63
CA GLY A 33 -4.80 -3.86 -10.33
C GLY A 33 -5.09 -2.47 -10.89
N ARG A 34 -4.21 -1.49 -10.68
CA ARG A 34 -4.24 -0.22 -11.38
C ARG A 34 -3.68 -0.40 -12.79
N PRO A 35 -4.36 0.06 -13.85
CA PRO A 35 -3.82 -0.04 -15.20
C PRO A 35 -2.48 0.68 -15.31
N PRO A 36 -1.53 0.13 -16.12
CA PRO A 36 -0.27 0.83 -16.40
C PRO A 36 -0.51 2.25 -16.90
N ASP A 37 0.39 3.16 -16.57
CA ASP A 37 0.39 4.56 -17.01
C ASP A 37 -0.87 5.37 -16.65
N THR A 38 -1.70 4.82 -15.75
CA THR A 38 -2.86 5.56 -15.23
C THR A 38 -2.39 6.48 -14.09
N PRO A 39 -2.60 7.80 -14.19
CA PRO A 39 -2.23 8.71 -13.11
C PRO A 39 -3.08 8.47 -11.86
N TRP A 40 -2.55 8.85 -10.72
CA TRP A 40 -3.32 8.86 -9.48
C TRP A 40 -4.48 9.85 -9.58
N GLU A 41 -5.63 9.40 -9.11
CA GLU A 41 -6.84 10.20 -8.99
C GLU A 41 -7.48 9.87 -7.64
N ARG A 42 -7.67 10.90 -6.80
CA ARG A 42 -8.29 10.76 -5.49
C ARG A 42 -9.68 10.13 -5.60
N GLY A 43 -9.96 9.17 -4.71
CA GLY A 43 -11.24 8.44 -4.71
C GLY A 43 -11.33 7.33 -5.75
N ARG A 44 -10.31 7.16 -6.58
CA ARG A 44 -10.28 6.09 -7.58
C ARG A 44 -9.15 5.09 -7.35
N TYR A 45 -7.94 5.59 -7.14
CA TYR A 45 -6.77 4.78 -6.88
C TYR A 45 -5.98 5.36 -5.73
N LEU A 46 -5.44 4.50 -4.86
CA LEU A 46 -4.48 4.93 -3.84
C LEU A 46 -3.18 5.42 -4.50
N PRO A 47 -2.53 6.46 -3.96
CA PRO A 47 -1.30 6.98 -4.52
C PRO A 47 -0.13 6.01 -4.32
N SER A 48 0.81 6.01 -5.24
CA SER A 48 2.17 5.53 -4.99
C SER A 48 2.93 6.50 -4.09
N GLY A 49 4.04 6.06 -3.50
CA GLY A 49 4.89 6.96 -2.71
C GLY A 49 5.41 8.16 -3.50
N VAL A 50 5.69 7.99 -4.79
CA VAL A 50 6.15 9.09 -5.67
C VAL A 50 5.03 10.08 -5.95
N GLU A 51 3.83 9.61 -6.23
CA GLU A 51 2.67 10.48 -6.47
C GLU A 51 2.29 11.26 -5.21
N LEU A 52 2.33 10.61 -4.05
CA LEU A 52 2.12 11.29 -2.77
C LEU A 52 3.20 12.33 -2.52
N ALA A 53 4.47 12.02 -2.81
CA ALA A 53 5.57 12.97 -2.68
C ALA A 53 5.35 14.21 -3.57
N HIS A 54 4.99 14.03 -4.84
CA HIS A 54 4.65 15.15 -5.73
C HIS A 54 3.47 15.97 -5.22
N HIS A 55 2.42 15.31 -4.73
CA HIS A 55 1.26 15.99 -4.17
C HIS A 55 1.63 16.87 -2.98
N LEU A 56 2.39 16.31 -2.02
CA LEU A 56 2.84 17.05 -0.84
C LEU A 56 3.83 18.16 -1.20
N ALA A 57 4.75 17.91 -2.15
CA ALA A 57 5.68 18.93 -2.63
C ALA A 57 4.94 20.15 -3.18
N SER A 58 3.93 19.92 -4.02
CA SER A 58 3.09 20.99 -4.56
C SER A 58 2.27 21.69 -3.49
N ARG A 59 1.79 20.94 -2.48
CA ARG A 59 0.91 21.47 -1.43
C ARG A 59 1.65 22.35 -0.42
N PHE A 60 2.91 22.03 -0.16
CA PHE A 60 3.76 22.72 0.82
C PHE A 60 4.83 23.59 0.18
N ASP A 61 4.74 23.90 -1.10
CA ASP A 61 5.70 24.72 -1.85
C ASP A 61 7.14 24.25 -1.62
N TYR A 62 7.34 22.91 -1.66
CA TYR A 62 8.68 22.32 -1.53
C TYR A 62 9.58 22.81 -2.64
N PRO A 63 10.79 23.33 -2.35
CA PRO A 63 11.70 23.82 -3.37
C PRO A 63 12.05 22.73 -4.37
N ASP A 64 11.91 23.02 -5.67
CA ASP A 64 12.38 22.13 -6.73
C ASP A 64 13.91 22.20 -6.78
N ASP A 65 14.56 21.14 -6.31
CA ASP A 65 16.01 20.97 -6.32
C ASP A 65 16.50 20.14 -7.51
N GLY A 66 15.59 19.79 -8.44
CA GLY A 66 15.87 18.97 -9.63
C GLY A 66 16.06 17.49 -9.30
N ASP A 67 15.99 17.10 -8.04
CA ASP A 67 16.07 15.72 -7.61
C ASP A 67 14.71 15.02 -7.73
N ARG A 68 14.76 13.68 -7.72
CA ARG A 68 13.54 12.90 -7.68
C ARG A 68 12.82 13.14 -6.33
N PRO A 69 11.50 13.43 -6.34
CA PRO A 69 10.75 13.66 -5.12
C PRO A 69 10.90 12.52 -4.11
N ASP A 70 11.36 12.86 -2.92
CA ASP A 70 11.53 11.96 -1.80
C ASP A 70 10.46 12.28 -0.75
N LEU A 71 9.56 11.33 -0.52
CA LEU A 71 8.45 11.49 0.41
C LEU A 71 8.91 11.83 1.83
N LEU A 72 10.01 11.23 2.30
CA LEU A 72 10.53 11.48 3.64
C LEU A 72 11.01 12.92 3.77
N ARG A 73 11.86 13.38 2.84
CA ARG A 73 12.39 14.77 2.82
C ARG A 73 11.27 15.81 2.74
N ILE A 74 10.28 15.56 1.88
CA ILE A 74 9.15 16.48 1.70
C ILE A 74 8.27 16.52 2.95
N SER A 75 7.99 15.37 3.57
CA SER A 75 7.22 15.31 4.81
C SER A 75 7.94 15.99 5.98
N GLU A 76 9.25 15.83 6.08
CA GLU A 76 10.07 16.49 7.08
C GLU A 76 10.09 18.01 6.86
N TYR A 77 10.29 18.46 5.62
CA TYR A 77 10.20 19.88 5.26
C TYR A 77 8.84 20.48 5.64
N ALA A 78 7.74 19.83 5.26
CA ALA A 78 6.41 20.30 5.59
C ALA A 78 6.21 20.40 7.10
N SER A 79 6.65 19.39 7.87
CA SER A 79 6.57 19.41 9.35
C SER A 79 7.38 20.52 9.98
N VAL A 80 8.56 20.83 9.45
CA VAL A 80 9.43 21.89 9.97
C VAL A 80 8.85 23.27 9.64
N MET A 81 8.37 23.46 8.41
CA MET A 81 7.89 24.76 7.94
C MET A 81 6.51 25.14 8.45
N THR A 82 5.61 24.18 8.59
CA THR A 82 4.19 24.45 8.91
C THR A 82 3.69 23.75 10.19
N GLY A 83 4.53 22.93 10.81
CA GLY A 83 4.12 22.04 11.89
C GLY A 83 3.50 20.73 11.38
N SER A 84 3.37 19.76 12.28
CA SER A 84 2.85 18.43 11.93
C SER A 84 1.35 18.41 11.60
N GLY A 85 0.57 19.34 12.15
CA GLY A 85 -0.89 19.41 11.96
C GLY A 85 -1.29 19.46 10.49
N PRO A 86 -0.84 20.47 9.72
CA PRO A 86 -1.16 20.59 8.30
C PRO A 86 -0.74 19.38 7.45
N LEU A 87 0.39 18.74 7.79
CA LEU A 87 0.82 17.51 7.12
C LEU A 87 -0.18 16.37 7.36
N TYR A 88 -0.59 16.16 8.62
CA TYR A 88 -1.58 15.12 8.95
C TYR A 88 -2.94 15.39 8.32
N GLU A 89 -3.37 16.65 8.27
CA GLU A 89 -4.60 17.05 7.57
C GLU A 89 -4.54 16.69 6.08
N GLN A 90 -3.41 16.95 5.41
CA GLN A 90 -3.24 16.59 4.01
C GLN A 90 -3.19 15.08 3.77
N LEU A 91 -2.51 14.33 4.63
CA LEU A 91 -2.51 12.87 4.57
C LEU A 91 -3.92 12.32 4.80
N HIS A 92 -4.62 12.83 5.79
CA HIS A 92 -6.02 12.45 6.04
C HIS A 92 -6.90 12.78 4.83
N GLU A 93 -6.79 13.97 4.26
CA GLU A 93 -7.53 14.34 3.06
C GLU A 93 -7.26 13.39 1.88
N VAL A 94 -6.01 12.95 1.70
CA VAL A 94 -5.64 12.02 0.62
C VAL A 94 -6.21 10.62 0.87
N PHE A 95 -6.14 10.12 2.11
CA PHE A 95 -6.50 8.73 2.42
C PHE A 95 -7.95 8.56 2.87
N ASP A 96 -8.63 9.60 3.34
CA ASP A 96 -10.05 9.61 3.70
C ASP A 96 -10.94 9.77 2.44
N ALA A 97 -10.90 8.75 1.58
CA ALA A 97 -11.73 8.67 0.38
C ALA A 97 -12.06 7.20 0.09
N ASP A 98 -13.24 6.97 -0.50
CA ASP A 98 -13.71 5.63 -0.87
C ASP A 98 -12.88 5.07 -2.04
N TYR A 99 -11.75 4.47 -1.75
CA TYR A 99 -10.91 3.82 -2.75
C TYR A 99 -11.40 2.42 -3.09
N ALA A 100 -11.34 2.06 -4.36
CA ALA A 100 -11.66 0.72 -4.79
C ALA A 100 -10.62 -0.28 -4.26
N ILE A 101 -11.10 -1.29 -3.52
CA ILE A 101 -10.25 -2.36 -2.98
C ILE A 101 -9.62 -3.15 -4.13
N GLY A 102 -8.29 -3.14 -4.18
CA GLY A 102 -7.51 -3.83 -5.20
C GLY A 102 -7.54 -5.37 -5.08
N PRO A 103 -7.11 -6.10 -6.13
CA PRO A 103 -7.14 -7.56 -6.14
C PRO A 103 -6.23 -8.18 -5.07
N LEU A 104 -5.10 -7.55 -4.75
CA LEU A 104 -4.20 -7.99 -3.70
C LEU A 104 -4.86 -7.91 -2.32
N HIS A 105 -5.52 -6.81 -2.00
CA HIS A 105 -6.21 -6.61 -0.73
C HIS A 105 -7.38 -7.61 -0.59
N ARG A 106 -8.20 -7.78 -1.66
CA ARG A 106 -9.25 -8.82 -1.67
C ARG A 106 -8.71 -10.22 -1.44
N PHE A 107 -7.57 -10.54 -2.06
CA PHE A 107 -6.92 -11.83 -1.86
C PHE A 107 -6.52 -12.02 -0.39
N LEU A 108 -5.83 -11.04 0.21
CA LEU A 108 -5.39 -11.08 1.60
C LEU A 108 -6.58 -11.16 2.57
N ALA A 109 -7.62 -10.37 2.35
CA ALA A 109 -8.85 -10.41 3.15
C ALA A 109 -9.57 -11.77 3.06
N SER A 110 -9.38 -12.54 1.98
CA SER A 110 -9.93 -13.88 1.83
C SER A 110 -9.15 -14.97 2.59
N LEU A 111 -7.93 -14.70 3.05
CA LEU A 111 -7.06 -15.71 3.68
C LEU A 111 -7.65 -16.33 4.95
N PRO A 112 -8.29 -15.59 5.89
CA PRO A 112 -8.87 -16.19 7.08
C PRO A 112 -9.89 -17.28 6.76
N ALA A 113 -10.78 -17.02 5.80
CA ALA A 113 -11.79 -18.01 5.38
C ALA A 113 -11.12 -19.25 4.74
N ARG A 114 -10.14 -19.05 3.86
CA ARG A 114 -9.38 -20.12 3.20
C ARG A 114 -8.59 -20.98 4.17
N VAL A 115 -8.02 -20.36 5.21
CA VAL A 115 -7.31 -21.06 6.29
C VAL A 115 -8.27 -21.91 7.11
N ALA A 116 -9.45 -21.39 7.42
CA ALA A 116 -10.50 -22.13 8.11
C ALA A 116 -11.00 -23.33 7.28
N GLU A 117 -11.26 -23.15 5.99
CA GLU A 117 -11.64 -24.21 5.05
C GLU A 117 -10.57 -25.30 4.95
N ALA A 118 -9.31 -24.94 5.05
CA ALA A 118 -8.19 -25.89 5.09
C ALA A 118 -8.05 -26.64 6.42
N GLY A 119 -9.02 -26.50 7.34
CA GLY A 119 -9.03 -27.18 8.63
C GLY A 119 -8.05 -26.62 9.67
N ARG A 120 -7.65 -25.36 9.52
CA ARG A 120 -6.67 -24.68 10.38
C ARG A 120 -7.23 -23.39 11.02
N PRO A 121 -8.37 -23.44 11.72
CA PRO A 121 -9.08 -22.26 12.21
C PRO A 121 -8.31 -21.41 13.24
N ARG A 122 -7.20 -21.93 13.77
CA ARG A 122 -6.33 -21.22 14.72
C ARG A 122 -5.18 -20.45 14.07
N ALA A 123 -4.90 -20.66 12.79
CA ALA A 123 -3.90 -19.90 12.07
C ALA A 123 -4.53 -18.57 11.65
N CYS A 124 -4.33 -17.53 12.44
CA CYS A 124 -4.70 -16.16 12.05
C CYS A 124 -3.62 -15.61 11.12
N PRO A 125 -3.93 -15.36 9.85
CA PRO A 125 -2.98 -14.72 8.94
C PRO A 125 -2.67 -13.32 9.45
N MET A 126 -1.40 -13.08 9.78
CA MET A 126 -0.90 -11.75 10.11
C MET A 126 -0.48 -11.08 8.82
N VAL A 127 -0.88 -9.84 8.63
CA VAL A 127 -0.39 -8.96 7.56
C VAL A 127 0.23 -7.74 8.21
N VAL A 128 1.40 -7.33 7.75
CA VAL A 128 2.07 -6.12 8.21
C VAL A 128 2.08 -5.13 7.06
N THR A 129 1.77 -3.90 7.34
CA THR A 129 1.80 -2.83 6.34
C THR A 129 2.56 -1.62 6.84
N THR A 130 3.25 -0.94 5.94
CA THR A 130 3.83 0.38 6.15
C THR A 130 3.01 1.47 5.47
N ASN A 131 1.86 1.12 4.89
CA ASN A 131 0.97 2.05 4.23
C ASN A 131 0.15 2.83 5.26
N TYR A 132 -0.27 4.01 4.87
CA TYR A 132 -1.13 4.89 5.67
C TYR A 132 -2.63 4.70 5.38
N ASP A 133 -2.97 3.87 4.39
CA ASP A 133 -4.35 3.58 4.01
C ASP A 133 -4.96 2.46 4.87
N ASP A 134 -6.28 2.37 4.85
CA ASP A 134 -7.10 1.39 5.55
C ASP A 134 -7.72 0.34 4.61
N ALA A 135 -7.06 0.05 3.48
CA ALA A 135 -7.57 -0.83 2.43
C ALA A 135 -7.58 -2.34 2.79
N LEU A 136 -7.14 -2.73 3.99
CA LEU A 136 -7.09 -4.13 4.47
C LEU A 136 -8.20 -4.47 5.44
#